data_d97423454d9899704d005c71cafbf6c8
#
_entry.id   d97423454d9899704d005c71cafbf6c8
#
_cell.length_a   1.000
_cell.length_b   1.000
_cell.length_c   1.000
_cell.angle_alpha   90.00
_cell.angle_beta   90.00
_cell.angle_gamma   90.00
#
_symmetry.space_group_name_H-M   'P 1'
#
loop_
_entity.id
_entity.type
_entity.pdbx_description
1 polymer ?
#
loop_
_entity_poly.entity_id
_entity_poly.type
_entity_poly.pdbx_seq_one_letter_code
_entity_poly.pdbx_strand_id
1 'polypeptide(L)' 'MTFLELHQQLEESGFWLRWERGSQRTYYKERAKWLIRLDYRPKQSVPQGIERYLLDLLIREDHA' A
#
# COMPACT_ATOMS: atom_id res chain seq x y z
N MET A 1 -5.44 -11.22 2.20
CA MET A 1 -6.27 -10.02 2.06
C MET A 1 -6.45 -9.64 0.59
N THR A 2 -7.53 -8.94 0.28
CA THR A 2 -7.73 -8.39 -1.05
C THR A 2 -6.96 -7.10 -1.22
N PHE A 3 -6.79 -6.65 -2.48
CA PHE A 3 -6.18 -5.35 -2.74
C PHE A 3 -7.01 -4.21 -2.16
N LEU A 4 -8.33 -4.35 -2.13
CA LEU A 4 -9.19 -3.34 -1.50
C LEU A 4 -8.89 -3.21 -0.01
N GLU A 5 -8.73 -4.32 0.67
CA GLU A 5 -8.37 -4.32 2.09
C GLU A 5 -6.98 -3.70 2.31
N LEU A 6 -6.04 -4.01 1.43
CA LEU A 6 -4.71 -3.41 1.49
C LEU A 6 -4.77 -1.89 1.31
N HIS A 7 -5.58 -1.43 0.35
CA HIS A 7 -5.78 0.00 0.13
C HIS A 7 -6.29 0.67 1.41
N GLN A 8 -7.26 0.06 2.08
CA GLN A 8 -7.80 0.57 3.34
C GLN A 8 -6.73 0.64 4.42
N GLN A 9 -5.89 -0.39 4.51
CA GLN A 9 -4.77 -0.42 5.46
C GLN A 9 -3.79 0.71 5.18
N LEU A 10 -3.48 0.96 3.92
CA LEU A 10 -2.59 2.04 3.54
C LEU A 10 -3.16 3.39 3.95
N GLU A 11 -4.44 3.61 3.70
CA GLU A 11 -5.09 4.85 4.10
C GLU A 11 -5.08 5.04 5.62
N GLU A 12 -5.37 3.99 6.37
CA GLU A 12 -5.34 4.04 7.83
C GLU A 12 -3.95 4.35 8.37
N SER A 13 -2.92 3.97 7.63
CA SER A 13 -1.52 4.23 8.00
C SER A 13 -1.02 5.60 7.54
N GLY A 14 -1.90 6.39 6.90
CA GLY A 14 -1.54 7.73 6.47
C GLY A 14 -1.04 7.84 5.04
N PHE A 15 -1.00 6.73 4.32
CA PHE A 15 -0.68 6.77 2.89
C PHE A 15 -1.90 7.21 2.10
N TRP A 16 -1.66 7.90 0.99
CA TRP A 16 -2.74 8.33 0.12
C TRP A 16 -2.35 8.08 -1.34
N LEU A 17 -3.36 7.88 -2.17
CA LEU A 17 -3.17 7.64 -3.59
C LEU A 17 -2.70 8.92 -4.26
N ARG A 18 -1.44 8.94 -4.64
CA ARG A 18 -0.85 10.10 -5.28
C ARG A 18 -1.03 10.09 -6.78
N TRP A 19 -0.99 8.91 -7.37
CA TRP A 19 -0.95 8.78 -8.81
C TRP A 19 -1.49 7.43 -9.24
N GLU A 20 -2.27 7.45 -10.31
CA GLU A 20 -2.90 6.25 -10.83
C GLU A 20 -2.81 6.24 -12.35
N ARG A 21 -2.42 5.08 -12.92
CA ARG A 21 -2.36 4.90 -14.36
C ARG A 21 -2.78 3.47 -14.67
N GLY A 22 -3.99 3.31 -15.25
CA GLY A 22 -4.56 1.99 -15.45
C GLY A 22 -4.76 1.31 -14.11
N SER A 23 -4.24 0.09 -13.96
CA SER A 23 -4.30 -0.64 -12.68
C SER A 23 -3.15 -0.28 -11.75
N GLN A 24 -2.17 0.48 -12.23
CA GLN A 24 -1.00 0.85 -11.41
C GLN A 24 -1.32 2.03 -10.52
N ARG A 25 -1.02 1.87 -9.22
CA ARG A 25 -1.23 2.90 -8.23
C ARG A 25 0.05 3.18 -7.48
N THR A 26 0.31 4.46 -7.21
CA THR A 26 1.43 4.89 -6.39
C THR A 26 0.88 5.60 -5.16
N TYR A 27 1.25 5.11 -4.00
CA TYR A 27 0.85 5.68 -2.72
C TYR A 27 1.99 6.45 -2.10
N TYR A 28 1.65 7.52 -1.42
CA TYR A 28 2.61 8.42 -0.79
C TYR A 28 2.19 8.73 0.64
N LYS A 29 3.18 8.88 1.50
CA LYS A 29 2.96 9.34 2.87
C LYS A 29 4.03 10.37 3.17
N GLU A 30 3.63 11.51 3.71
CA GLU A 30 4.55 12.56 4.10
C GLU A 30 5.53 11.99 5.14
N ARG A 31 6.82 12.28 4.96
CA ARG A 31 7.91 11.78 5.79
C ARG A 31 8.30 10.33 5.55
N ALA A 32 7.56 9.60 4.74
CA ALA A 32 8.00 8.27 4.33
C ALA A 32 9.14 8.40 3.33
N LYS A 33 10.10 7.50 3.43
CA LYS A 33 11.30 7.55 2.58
C LYS A 33 11.05 6.98 1.18
N TRP A 34 9.96 6.28 0.99
CA TRP A 34 9.70 5.59 -0.28
C TRP A 34 8.24 5.62 -0.63
N LEU A 35 7.99 5.41 -1.91
CA LEU A 35 6.65 5.28 -2.45
C LEU A 35 6.26 3.82 -2.49
N ILE A 36 4.96 3.55 -2.33
CA ILE A 36 4.42 2.20 -2.50
C ILE A 36 3.73 2.13 -3.85
N ARG A 37 4.13 1.17 -4.68
CA ARG A 37 3.55 0.95 -5.99
C ARG A 37 2.84 -0.39 -6.03
N LEU A 38 1.61 -0.39 -6.51
CA LEU A 38 0.78 -1.59 -6.58
C LEU A 38 0.16 -1.72 -7.97
N ASP A 39 -0.01 -2.98 -8.40
CA ASP A 39 -0.89 -3.32 -9.50
C ASP A 39 -2.24 -3.63 -8.85
N TYR A 40 -3.08 -2.59 -8.75
CA TYR A 40 -4.30 -2.64 -7.95
C TYR A 40 -5.42 -3.39 -8.67
N ARG A 41 -5.89 -4.47 -8.05
CA ARG A 41 -7.00 -5.29 -8.54
C ARG A 41 -7.93 -5.58 -7.36
N PRO A 42 -8.94 -4.73 -7.14
CA PRO A 42 -9.67 -4.69 -5.85
C PRO A 42 -10.24 -6.02 -5.38
N LYS A 43 -10.68 -6.87 -6.32
CA LYS A 43 -11.31 -8.14 -5.97
C LYS A 43 -10.33 -9.31 -5.85
N GLN A 44 -9.08 -9.11 -6.23
CA GLN A 44 -8.08 -10.16 -6.16
C GLN A 44 -7.34 -10.14 -4.83
N SER A 45 -6.84 -11.31 -4.45
CA SER A 45 -6.00 -11.43 -3.25
C SER A 45 -4.61 -10.88 -3.53
N VAL A 46 -4.06 -10.19 -2.54
CA VAL A 46 -2.67 -9.73 -2.61
C VAL A 46 -1.76 -10.95 -2.47
N PRO A 47 -0.75 -11.12 -3.35
CA PRO A 47 0.22 -12.20 -3.18
C PRO A 47 0.85 -12.13 -1.78
N GLN A 48 1.00 -13.29 -1.15
CA GLN A 48 1.40 -13.36 0.25
C GLN A 48 2.74 -12.69 0.55
N GLY A 49 3.70 -12.79 -0.36
CA GLY A 49 4.99 -12.14 -0.19
C GLY A 49 4.88 -10.62 -0.20
N ILE A 50 4.04 -10.08 -1.08
CA ILE A 50 3.81 -8.64 -1.17
C ILE A 50 3.07 -8.15 0.06
N GLU A 51 2.06 -8.89 0.49
CA GLU A 51 1.29 -8.56 1.69
C GLU A 51 2.21 -8.45 2.91
N ARG A 52 3.04 -9.45 3.12
CA ARG A 52 3.97 -9.47 4.26
C ARG A 52 4.96 -8.30 4.18
N TYR A 53 5.51 -8.06 3.01
CA TYR A 53 6.45 -6.96 2.82
C TYR A 53 5.83 -5.61 3.15
N LEU A 54 4.62 -5.37 2.66
CA LEU A 54 3.95 -4.10 2.88
C LEU A 54 3.48 -3.92 4.32
N LEU A 55 2.97 -4.98 4.95
CA LEU A 55 2.57 -4.89 6.35
C LEU A 55 3.78 -4.62 7.26
N ASP A 56 4.92 -5.25 6.98
CA ASP A 56 6.16 -4.95 7.71
C ASP A 56 6.58 -3.50 7.51
N LEU A 57 6.45 -3.00 6.31
CA LEU A 57 6.78 -1.61 6.00
C LEU A 57 5.90 -0.64 6.79
N LEU A 58 4.60 -0.91 6.87
CA LEU A 58 3.67 -0.07 7.62
C LEU A 58 4.01 -0.06 9.11
N ILE A 59 4.38 -1.20 9.66
CA ILE A 59 4.79 -1.29 11.07
C ILE A 59 6.04 -0.43 11.31
N ARG A 60 7.02 -0.50 10.42
CA ARG A 60 8.24 0.30 10.54
C ARG A 60 7.97 1.80 10.47
N GLU A 61 7.06 2.21 9.58
CA GLU A 61 6.72 3.62 9.45
C GLU A 61 6.00 4.14 10.69
N ASP A 62 5.17 3.32 11.32
CA ASP A 62 4.46 3.72 12.53
C ASP A 62 5.40 3.90 13.72
N HIS A 63 6.55 3.25 13.71
CA HIS A 63 7.54 3.32 14.79
C HIS A 63 8.72 4.24 14.48
N ALA A 64 8.72 4.82 13.31
CA ALA A 64 9.81 5.71 12.89
C ALA A 64 9.68 7.11 13.45
#